data_de0e6be8dff579277a8502148f7d9aee
#
_entry.id   de0e6be8dff579277a8502148f7d9aee
#
_cell.length_a   1.000
_cell.length_b   1.000
_cell.length_c   1.000
_cell.angle_alpha   90.00
_cell.angle_beta   90.00
_cell.angle_gamma   90.00
#
_symmetry.space_group_name_H-M   'P 1'
#
loop_
_entity.id
_entity.type
_entity.pdbx_description
1 polymer ?
#
loop_
_entity_poly.entity_id
_entity_poly.type
_entity_poly.pdbx_seq_one_letter_code
_entity_poly.pdbx_strand_id
1 'polypeptide(L)'
;MCVWLAAFSALDPHPGWHRMPRGAGPPCDDHEVTEDEVFAGIVRLAATGEYRDFRYQLLEPRAEPVRRLPDGRPDPADFRRWLRERPTSELVKRGTPEYVAARDAGVLEPLPALEPAAPDAVAEAEEEIGFPLPPLLRRLYLEVGNGGFGPGEGIPGVRGGADVGWDWSDIAAFHRDARADEQWKAWPWLVPIFDWGCTIMSLIDCRDPDGRMWAWEEGQLISLPQRQTLTEWLGLWLQARLMPPDGTGPGILRGTSGC
;
A
#
# COMPACT_ATOMS: atom_id res chain seq x y z
N MET A 1 -20.43 -11.05 20.00
CA MET A 1 -20.14 -12.02 21.11
C MET A 1 -19.98 -13.39 20.47
N CYS A 2 -18.78 -13.80 20.10
CA CYS A 2 -18.44 -15.19 19.83
C CYS A 2 -17.09 -15.44 20.48
N VAL A 3 -17.16 -16.21 21.56
CA VAL A 3 -16.01 -16.67 22.35
C VAL A 3 -15.46 -17.91 21.65
N TRP A 4 -14.20 -17.87 21.21
CA TRP A 4 -13.42 -19.07 20.92
C TRP A 4 -12.14 -19.02 21.75
N LEU A 5 -12.17 -19.77 22.85
CA LEU A 5 -11.00 -20.22 23.58
C LEU A 5 -10.42 -21.42 22.83
N ALA A 6 -9.23 -21.30 22.27
CA ALA A 6 -8.43 -22.43 21.84
C ALA A 6 -7.08 -22.39 22.57
N ALA A 7 -6.83 -23.43 23.34
CA ALA A 7 -5.58 -23.69 24.01
C ALA A 7 -4.47 -23.96 23.01
N PHE A 8 -3.37 -23.19 23.07
CA PHE A 8 -2.15 -23.50 22.34
C PHE A 8 -1.11 -24.13 23.28
N SER A 9 -0.90 -25.43 23.05
CA SER A 9 0.26 -26.17 23.53
C SER A 9 1.50 -25.73 22.74
N ALA A 10 2.61 -25.59 23.45
CA ALA A 10 3.93 -25.37 22.91
C ALA A 10 4.27 -26.41 21.82
N LEU A 11 4.57 -25.97 20.62
CA LEU A 11 5.14 -26.79 19.56
C LEU A 11 6.56 -26.30 19.26
N ASP A 12 7.49 -27.22 19.38
CA ASP A 12 8.91 -27.07 19.04
C ASP A 12 9.14 -26.57 17.60
N PRO A 13 10.21 -25.83 17.36
CA PRO A 13 10.56 -25.39 16.01
C PRO A 13 10.95 -26.59 15.16
N HIS A 14 10.20 -26.86 14.12
CA HIS A 14 10.51 -27.92 13.15
C HIS A 14 11.83 -27.65 12.43
N PRO A 15 12.83 -28.58 12.48
CA PRO A 15 14.00 -28.55 11.63
C PRO A 15 13.67 -29.22 10.30
N GLY A 16 13.62 -28.47 9.22
CA GLY A 16 13.48 -29.14 7.93
C GLY A 16 13.10 -28.29 6.74
N TRP A 17 13.59 -27.08 6.62
CA TRP A 17 13.56 -26.38 5.34
C TRP A 17 14.79 -26.73 4.52
N HIS A 18 14.69 -27.81 3.75
CA HIS A 18 15.70 -28.15 2.74
C HIS A 18 15.76 -27.05 1.68
N ARG A 19 16.95 -26.49 1.48
CA ARG A 19 17.29 -25.62 0.35
C ARG A 19 16.79 -26.25 -0.95
N MET A 20 15.80 -25.64 -1.59
CA MET A 20 15.55 -25.94 -2.99
C MET A 20 16.75 -25.47 -3.84
N PRO A 21 17.24 -26.27 -4.79
CA PRO A 21 18.31 -25.84 -5.68
C PRO A 21 17.83 -24.63 -6.49
N ARG A 22 18.64 -23.59 -6.53
CA ARG A 22 18.45 -22.44 -7.41
C ARG A 22 18.45 -22.94 -8.86
N GLY A 23 17.30 -22.99 -9.49
CA GLY A 23 17.24 -23.10 -10.94
C GLY A 23 17.94 -21.88 -11.52
N ALA A 24 18.90 -22.11 -12.42
CA ALA A 24 19.55 -21.05 -13.17
C ALA A 24 18.51 -20.38 -14.09
N GLY A 25 17.85 -19.32 -13.59
CA GLY A 25 17.15 -18.37 -14.43
C GLY A 25 18.17 -17.63 -15.33
N PRO A 26 17.70 -17.00 -16.42
CA PRO A 26 18.59 -16.18 -17.24
C PRO A 26 19.31 -15.15 -16.36
N PRO A 27 20.55 -14.77 -16.69
CA PRO A 27 21.26 -13.76 -15.93
C PRO A 27 20.43 -12.48 -15.93
N CYS A 28 19.83 -12.16 -14.80
CA CYS A 28 19.34 -10.83 -14.54
C CYS A 28 20.60 -9.96 -14.39
N ASP A 29 20.69 -8.89 -15.13
CA ASP A 29 21.62 -7.82 -14.78
C ASP A 29 21.28 -7.41 -13.35
N ASP A 30 22.02 -7.90 -12.39
CA ASP A 30 21.90 -7.60 -10.97
C ASP A 30 22.40 -6.16 -10.72
N HIS A 31 21.77 -5.19 -11.39
CA HIS A 31 22.00 -3.80 -11.05
C HIS A 31 21.28 -3.55 -9.73
N GLU A 32 22.03 -3.43 -8.67
CA GLU A 32 21.54 -3.07 -7.36
C GLU A 32 20.99 -1.64 -7.44
N VAL A 33 19.65 -1.51 -7.31
CA VAL A 33 18.97 -0.21 -7.38
C VAL A 33 19.40 0.63 -6.18
N THR A 34 19.86 1.84 -6.44
CA THR A 34 20.29 2.78 -5.41
C THR A 34 19.12 3.61 -4.85
N GLU A 35 19.29 4.17 -3.65
CA GLU A 35 18.33 5.06 -3.02
C GLU A 35 18.03 6.28 -3.90
N ASP A 36 19.03 6.89 -4.51
CA ASP A 36 18.86 8.05 -5.40
C ASP A 36 18.09 7.70 -6.68
N GLU A 37 18.27 6.52 -7.24
CA GLU A 37 17.50 6.05 -8.39
C GLU A 37 16.03 5.83 -8.04
N VAL A 38 15.76 5.25 -6.86
CA VAL A 38 14.39 5.09 -6.35
C VAL A 38 13.76 6.47 -6.11
N PHE A 39 14.45 7.36 -5.41
CA PHE A 39 13.98 8.71 -5.17
C PHE A 39 13.63 9.44 -6.48
N ALA A 40 14.57 9.47 -7.42
CA ALA A 40 14.36 10.09 -8.72
C ALA A 40 13.21 9.43 -9.52
N GLY A 41 13.04 8.11 -9.39
CA GLY A 41 11.94 7.36 -9.96
C GLY A 41 10.59 7.83 -9.44
N ILE A 42 10.45 7.97 -8.12
CA ILE A 42 9.21 8.42 -7.49
C ILE A 42 8.90 9.89 -7.84
N VAL A 43 9.91 10.75 -7.85
CA VAL A 43 9.76 12.16 -8.31
C VAL A 43 9.21 12.22 -9.73
N ARG A 44 9.72 11.39 -10.66
CA ARG A 44 9.20 11.33 -12.04
C ARG A 44 7.73 10.88 -12.07
N LEU A 45 7.38 9.83 -11.32
CA LEU A 45 5.99 9.36 -11.24
C LEU A 45 5.07 10.41 -10.62
N ALA A 46 5.53 11.14 -9.60
CA ALA A 46 4.79 12.25 -9.02
C ALA A 46 4.50 13.35 -10.05
N ALA A 47 5.52 13.73 -10.83
CA ALA A 47 5.40 14.75 -11.87
C ALA A 47 4.44 14.37 -13.01
N THR A 48 4.27 13.08 -13.30
CA THR A 48 3.37 12.56 -14.33
C THR A 48 2.00 12.14 -13.81
N GLY A 49 1.78 12.19 -12.48
CA GLY A 49 0.55 11.68 -11.84
C GLY A 49 0.42 10.16 -11.91
N GLU A 50 1.53 9.43 -12.02
CA GLU A 50 1.58 7.96 -12.11
C GLU A 50 2.13 7.32 -10.83
N TYR A 51 2.03 8.00 -9.70
CA TYR A 51 2.63 7.66 -8.43
C TYR A 51 1.88 6.61 -7.60
N ARG A 52 0.77 6.02 -8.14
CA ARG A 52 0.01 4.89 -7.57
C ARG A 52 -0.12 3.78 -8.60
N ASP A 53 -0.32 2.56 -8.13
CA ASP A 53 -0.56 1.43 -9.05
C ASP A 53 -1.96 1.43 -9.59
N PHE A 54 -2.95 1.78 -8.78
CA PHE A 54 -4.34 1.74 -9.19
C PHE A 54 -4.85 3.12 -9.57
N ARG A 55 -5.58 3.16 -10.70
CA ARG A 55 -6.27 4.35 -11.20
C ARG A 55 -7.67 3.98 -11.63
N TYR A 56 -8.59 4.86 -11.37
CA TYR A 56 -9.94 4.71 -11.92
C TYR A 56 -9.97 5.23 -13.35
N GLN A 57 -10.53 4.44 -14.25
CA GLN A 57 -10.86 4.89 -15.58
C GLN A 57 -12.20 5.63 -15.53
N LEU A 58 -12.24 6.87 -16.00
CA LEU A 58 -13.48 7.61 -16.16
C LEU A 58 -14.25 7.01 -17.32
N LEU A 59 -15.32 6.31 -17.00
CA LEU A 59 -16.31 5.92 -18.01
C LEU A 59 -17.23 7.12 -18.25
N GLU A 60 -17.64 7.33 -19.51
CA GLU A 60 -18.63 8.37 -19.81
C GLU A 60 -19.83 8.25 -18.87
N PRO A 61 -20.29 9.34 -18.27
CA PRO A 61 -21.44 9.30 -17.38
C PRO A 61 -22.67 8.92 -18.21
N ARG A 62 -23.08 7.67 -18.17
CA ARG A 62 -24.31 7.18 -18.80
C ARG A 62 -25.54 7.37 -17.91
N ALA A 63 -25.35 7.65 -16.65
CA ALA A 63 -26.46 7.78 -15.71
C ALA A 63 -26.97 9.22 -15.65
N GLU A 64 -28.22 9.43 -15.98
CA GLU A 64 -28.91 10.68 -15.65
C GLU A 64 -28.89 10.91 -14.13
N PRO A 65 -28.80 12.18 -13.69
CA PRO A 65 -28.80 12.50 -12.28
C PRO A 65 -30.08 11.97 -11.61
N VAL A 66 -29.92 11.39 -10.43
CA VAL A 66 -31.03 10.84 -9.64
C VAL A 66 -31.99 11.97 -9.27
N ARG A 67 -33.26 11.86 -9.69
CA ARG A 67 -34.31 12.78 -9.31
C ARG A 67 -34.51 12.80 -7.80
N ARG A 68 -34.66 13.98 -7.22
CA ARG A 68 -34.99 14.15 -5.81
C ARG A 68 -36.47 14.39 -5.61
N LEU A 69 -37.02 13.80 -4.58
CA LEU A 69 -38.38 14.07 -4.11
C LEU A 69 -38.43 15.46 -3.46
N PRO A 70 -39.66 16.03 -3.25
CA PRO A 70 -39.80 17.34 -2.62
C PRO A 70 -39.19 17.47 -1.22
N ASP A 71 -39.01 16.36 -0.52
CA ASP A 71 -38.34 16.29 0.80
C ASP A 71 -36.78 16.15 0.71
N GLY A 72 -36.24 16.30 -0.49
CA GLY A 72 -34.80 16.23 -0.74
C GLY A 72 -34.21 14.82 -0.85
N ARG A 73 -34.98 13.79 -0.53
CA ARG A 73 -34.51 12.39 -0.66
C ARG A 73 -34.44 11.97 -2.11
N PRO A 74 -33.48 11.06 -2.48
CA PRO A 74 -33.46 10.49 -3.82
C PRO A 74 -34.74 9.69 -4.09
N ASP A 75 -35.30 9.81 -5.28
CA ASP A 75 -36.42 8.96 -5.72
C ASP A 75 -35.92 7.49 -5.73
N PRO A 76 -36.55 6.57 -4.97
CA PRO A 76 -36.10 5.21 -4.84
C PRO A 76 -36.04 4.41 -6.16
N ALA A 77 -36.91 4.77 -7.13
CA ALA A 77 -36.89 4.12 -8.44
C ALA A 77 -35.71 4.58 -9.30
N ASP A 78 -35.50 5.91 -9.31
CA ASP A 78 -34.36 6.52 -10.00
C ASP A 78 -33.04 6.10 -9.36
N PHE A 79 -32.96 6.03 -8.03
CA PHE A 79 -31.77 5.60 -7.32
C PHE A 79 -31.42 4.13 -7.61
N ARG A 80 -32.42 3.23 -7.66
CA ARG A 80 -32.20 1.83 -8.07
C ARG A 80 -31.78 1.71 -9.53
N ARG A 81 -32.35 2.54 -10.42
CA ARG A 81 -31.91 2.62 -11.82
C ARG A 81 -30.45 3.09 -11.89
N TRP A 82 -30.14 4.20 -11.22
CA TRP A 82 -28.77 4.75 -11.15
C TRP A 82 -27.76 3.74 -10.60
N LEU A 83 -28.10 2.98 -9.55
CA LEU A 83 -27.21 1.92 -9.03
C LEU A 83 -26.94 0.81 -10.07
N ARG A 84 -27.87 0.53 -10.97
CA ARG A 84 -27.68 -0.47 -12.03
C ARG A 84 -26.91 0.10 -13.23
N GLU A 85 -27.11 1.37 -13.51
CA GLU A 85 -26.63 2.03 -14.71
C GLU A 85 -25.43 2.95 -14.43
N ARG A 86 -25.09 3.10 -13.13
CA ARG A 86 -23.90 3.89 -12.78
C ARG A 86 -22.70 3.31 -13.50
N PRO A 87 -21.86 4.15 -14.10
CA PRO A 87 -20.64 3.68 -14.69
C PRO A 87 -19.83 2.99 -13.58
N THR A 88 -19.57 1.71 -13.74
CA THR A 88 -18.55 1.03 -12.96
C THR A 88 -17.24 1.65 -13.40
N SER A 89 -16.66 2.50 -12.57
CA SER A 89 -15.28 2.91 -12.80
C SER A 89 -14.45 1.63 -12.78
N GLU A 90 -13.85 1.29 -13.90
CA GLU A 90 -12.92 0.17 -13.92
C GLU A 90 -11.61 0.60 -13.29
N LEU A 91 -11.18 -0.20 -12.32
CA LEU A 91 -9.88 -0.03 -11.72
C LEU A 91 -8.84 -0.65 -12.65
N VAL A 92 -7.91 0.17 -13.13
CA VAL A 92 -6.81 -0.28 -13.98
C VAL A 92 -5.48 -0.18 -13.22
N LYS A 93 -4.60 -1.17 -13.44
CA LYS A 93 -3.31 -1.24 -12.75
C LYS A 93 -2.17 -0.74 -13.64
N ARG A 94 -1.31 0.11 -13.12
CA ARG A 94 -0.10 0.58 -13.79
C ARG A 94 0.75 -0.60 -14.30
N GLY A 95 1.23 -0.48 -15.54
CA GLY A 95 2.00 -1.53 -16.20
C GLY A 95 1.16 -2.56 -16.96
N THR A 96 -0.19 -2.48 -16.92
CA THR A 96 -1.06 -3.35 -17.74
C THR A 96 -1.43 -2.68 -19.07
N PRO A 97 -1.77 -3.47 -20.12
CA PRO A 97 -2.24 -2.93 -21.39
C PRO A 97 -3.47 -2.02 -21.26
N GLU A 98 -4.39 -2.37 -20.34
CA GLU A 98 -5.60 -1.59 -20.07
C GLU A 98 -5.26 -0.22 -19.51
N TYR A 99 -4.30 -0.14 -18.57
CA TYR A 99 -3.80 1.13 -18.06
C TYR A 99 -3.18 1.99 -19.15
N VAL A 100 -2.34 1.40 -20.00
CA VAL A 100 -1.71 2.12 -21.12
C VAL A 100 -2.78 2.66 -22.05
N ALA A 101 -3.76 1.85 -22.43
CA ALA A 101 -4.86 2.27 -23.31
C ALA A 101 -5.68 3.41 -22.68
N ALA A 102 -6.02 3.31 -21.38
CA ALA A 102 -6.79 4.34 -20.68
C ALA A 102 -6.00 5.65 -20.53
N ARG A 103 -4.70 5.56 -20.25
CA ARG A 103 -3.80 6.72 -20.18
C ARG A 103 -3.72 7.42 -21.53
N ASP A 104 -3.48 6.67 -22.60
CA ASP A 104 -3.31 7.22 -23.96
C ASP A 104 -4.63 7.80 -24.50
N ALA A 105 -5.76 7.27 -24.05
CA ALA A 105 -7.09 7.82 -24.34
C ALA A 105 -7.44 9.04 -23.44
N GLY A 106 -6.65 9.36 -22.43
CA GLY A 106 -6.91 10.47 -21.51
C GLY A 106 -8.14 10.28 -20.61
N VAL A 107 -8.52 9.03 -20.35
CA VAL A 107 -9.73 8.69 -19.56
C VAL A 107 -9.42 8.26 -18.12
N LEU A 108 -8.16 8.33 -17.69
CA LEU A 108 -7.82 8.10 -16.29
C LEU A 108 -8.25 9.27 -15.43
N GLU A 109 -8.88 9.00 -14.29
CA GLU A 109 -9.17 10.02 -13.29
C GLU A 109 -7.87 10.68 -12.82
N PRO A 110 -7.74 12.02 -12.87
CA PRO A 110 -6.52 12.68 -12.45
C PRO A 110 -6.29 12.47 -10.95
N LEU A 111 -5.06 12.12 -10.57
CA LEU A 111 -4.66 12.10 -9.18
C LEU A 111 -4.33 13.52 -8.71
N PRO A 112 -4.60 13.85 -7.43
CA PRO A 112 -4.20 15.14 -6.86
C PRO A 112 -2.67 15.27 -6.89
N ALA A 113 -2.17 16.50 -6.93
CA ALA A 113 -0.73 16.71 -6.75
C ALA A 113 -0.29 16.23 -5.37
N LEU A 114 0.89 15.59 -5.30
CA LEU A 114 1.47 15.24 -4.01
C LEU A 114 2.00 16.53 -3.34
N GLU A 115 1.73 16.67 -2.05
CA GLU A 115 2.23 17.75 -1.23
C GLU A 115 3.18 17.20 -0.17
N PRO A 116 4.43 17.70 -0.07
CA PRO A 116 5.36 17.28 0.97
C PRO A 116 4.82 17.49 2.39
N ALA A 117 5.23 16.63 3.30
CA ALA A 117 4.91 16.78 4.71
C ALA A 117 5.62 17.99 5.33
N ALA A 118 4.95 18.64 6.27
CA ALA A 118 5.62 19.63 7.11
C ALA A 118 6.69 18.93 7.98
N PRO A 119 7.90 19.53 8.14
CA PRO A 119 8.95 18.92 8.96
C PRO A 119 8.51 18.59 10.39
N ASP A 120 7.69 19.45 11.00
CA ASP A 120 7.17 19.24 12.34
C ASP A 120 6.23 18.03 12.40
N ALA A 121 5.43 17.77 11.36
CA ALA A 121 4.56 16.60 11.31
C ALA A 121 5.35 15.29 11.20
N VAL A 122 6.49 15.29 10.50
CA VAL A 122 7.41 14.15 10.47
C VAL A 122 8.05 13.93 11.83
N ALA A 123 8.53 15.00 12.48
CA ALA A 123 9.14 14.91 13.80
C ALA A 123 8.16 14.41 14.87
N GLU A 124 6.89 14.86 14.84
CA GLU A 124 5.84 14.38 15.74
C GLU A 124 5.54 12.91 15.52
N ALA A 125 5.51 12.44 14.25
CA ALA A 125 5.32 11.02 13.95
C ALA A 125 6.49 10.17 14.46
N GLU A 126 7.74 10.63 14.30
CA GLU A 126 8.94 9.96 14.81
C GLU A 126 8.91 9.89 16.35
N GLU A 127 8.45 10.95 17.03
CA GLU A 127 8.29 10.98 18.48
C GLU A 127 7.19 9.98 18.95
N GLU A 128 6.06 9.94 18.27
CA GLU A 128 4.95 9.03 18.59
C GLU A 128 5.32 7.56 18.34
N ILE A 129 6.00 7.26 17.24
CA ILE A 129 6.54 5.94 16.93
C ILE A 129 7.63 5.54 17.93
N GLY A 130 8.43 6.50 18.39
CA GLY A 130 9.56 6.31 19.29
C GLY A 130 10.86 5.92 18.57
N PHE A 131 10.89 5.99 17.26
CA PHE A 131 12.04 5.71 16.41
C PHE A 131 12.07 6.69 15.22
N PRO A 132 13.27 7.09 14.74
CA PRO A 132 13.36 7.85 13.50
C PRO A 132 12.88 7.02 12.32
N LEU A 133 12.25 7.65 11.35
CA LEU A 133 11.94 7.01 10.09
C LEU A 133 13.24 6.74 9.30
N PRO A 134 13.32 5.63 8.55
CA PRO A 134 14.45 5.39 7.66
C PRO A 134 14.69 6.57 6.71
N PRO A 135 15.95 6.95 6.42
CA PRO A 135 16.31 8.14 5.68
C PRO A 135 15.56 8.32 4.36
N LEU A 136 15.44 7.26 3.56
CA LEU A 136 14.71 7.32 2.30
C LEU A 136 13.22 7.65 2.50
N LEU A 137 12.54 7.01 3.44
CA LEU A 137 11.12 7.27 3.71
C LEU A 137 10.91 8.70 4.20
N ARG A 138 11.77 9.14 5.12
CA ARG A 138 11.75 10.50 5.65
C ARG A 138 11.97 11.54 4.54
N ARG A 139 12.94 11.29 3.65
CA ARG A 139 13.22 12.15 2.50
C ARG A 139 12.04 12.21 1.53
N LEU A 140 11.42 11.08 1.24
CA LEU A 140 10.23 11.01 0.38
C LEU A 140 9.07 11.83 0.95
N TYR A 141 8.82 11.73 2.27
CA TYR A 141 7.78 12.55 2.90
C TYR A 141 8.08 14.04 2.83
N LEU A 142 9.31 14.44 3.06
CA LEU A 142 9.70 15.86 3.12
C LEU A 142 9.86 16.54 1.75
N GLU A 143 10.19 15.77 0.70
CA GLU A 143 10.57 16.35 -0.59
C GLU A 143 9.61 15.99 -1.74
N VAL A 144 8.81 14.90 -1.60
CA VAL A 144 7.94 14.42 -2.69
C VAL A 144 6.48 14.51 -2.33
N GLY A 145 6.08 13.92 -1.21
CA GLY A 145 4.68 13.92 -0.82
C GLY A 145 4.46 13.30 0.55
N ASN A 146 3.49 13.82 1.29
CA ASN A 146 3.08 13.29 2.57
C ASN A 146 2.24 12.01 2.36
N GLY A 147 2.90 10.93 1.96
CA GLY A 147 2.24 9.69 1.55
C GLY A 147 1.56 9.77 0.19
N GLY A 148 0.71 8.79 -0.10
CA GLY A 148 -0.09 8.72 -1.32
C GLY A 148 0.64 8.19 -2.54
N PHE A 149 1.95 7.98 -2.49
CA PHE A 149 2.75 7.33 -3.53
C PHE A 149 3.08 5.88 -3.13
N GLY A 150 3.32 5.03 -4.11
CA GLY A 150 3.68 3.64 -3.85
C GLY A 150 2.71 2.63 -4.44
N PRO A 151 2.82 1.35 -4.02
CA PRO A 151 1.93 0.29 -4.49
C PRO A 151 0.46 0.57 -4.12
N GLY A 152 -0.45 -0.05 -4.83
CA GLY A 152 -1.89 0.08 -4.60
C GLY A 152 -2.37 1.53 -4.66
N GLU A 153 -3.03 1.98 -3.61
CA GLU A 153 -3.48 3.36 -3.39
C GLU A 153 -2.38 4.27 -2.81
N GLY A 154 -1.20 3.71 -2.57
CA GLY A 154 -0.04 4.39 -2.00
C GLY A 154 0.23 4.04 -0.54
N ILE A 155 1.41 4.42 -0.04
CA ILE A 155 1.76 4.29 1.37
C ILE A 155 1.15 5.45 2.16
N PRO A 156 0.77 5.25 3.44
CA PRO A 156 0.25 6.33 4.27
C PRO A 156 1.32 7.39 4.54
N GLY A 157 0.87 8.62 4.75
CA GLY A 157 1.73 9.69 5.19
C GLY A 157 1.85 9.79 6.71
N VAL A 158 2.41 10.91 7.18
CA VAL A 158 2.28 11.40 8.55
C VAL A 158 1.02 12.24 8.67
N ARG A 159 0.73 12.78 9.87
CA ARG A 159 -0.47 13.60 10.10
C ARG A 159 -0.72 14.63 9.00
N GLY A 160 -1.96 14.63 8.48
CA GLY A 160 -2.37 15.49 7.36
C GLY A 160 -1.93 14.97 5.99
N GLY A 161 -1.48 13.74 5.91
CA GLY A 161 -1.07 13.10 4.67
C GLY A 161 -2.20 12.71 3.75
N ALA A 162 -1.83 12.12 2.60
CA ALA A 162 -2.77 11.65 1.61
C ALA A 162 -3.67 10.55 2.16
N ASP A 163 -4.95 10.62 1.84
CA ASP A 163 -5.89 9.52 2.07
C ASP A 163 -5.54 8.35 1.12
N VAL A 164 -5.21 7.21 1.71
CA VAL A 164 -4.90 5.98 1.00
C VAL A 164 -5.96 4.89 1.22
N GLY A 165 -7.15 5.30 1.69
CA GLY A 165 -8.29 4.41 1.87
C GLY A 165 -8.16 3.45 3.06
N TRP A 166 -7.25 3.71 3.98
CA TRP A 166 -7.10 2.93 5.21
C TRP A 166 -7.99 3.50 6.32
N ASP A 167 -8.29 2.67 7.33
CA ASP A 167 -9.06 3.10 8.50
C ASP A 167 -8.26 4.05 9.43
N TRP A 168 -6.97 4.22 9.18
CA TRP A 168 -6.07 5.07 9.97
C TRP A 168 -5.70 6.35 9.22
N SER A 169 -5.65 7.44 9.96
CA SER A 169 -5.38 8.77 9.41
C SER A 169 -3.94 8.94 8.90
N ASP A 170 -2.99 8.19 9.46
CA ASP A 170 -1.57 8.29 9.20
C ASP A 170 -0.78 7.10 9.77
N ILE A 171 0.50 7.03 9.42
CA ILE A 171 1.41 5.95 9.80
C ILE A 171 1.61 5.81 11.32
N ALA A 172 1.64 6.93 12.06
CA ALA A 172 1.82 6.92 13.52
C ALA A 172 0.55 6.44 14.22
N ALA A 173 -0.63 6.88 13.74
CA ALA A 173 -1.92 6.39 14.23
C ALA A 173 -2.05 4.88 14.03
N PHE A 174 -1.68 4.38 12.86
CA PHE A 174 -1.70 2.95 12.59
C PHE A 174 -0.74 2.19 13.53
N HIS A 175 0.50 2.66 13.67
CA HIS A 175 1.47 2.06 14.57
C HIS A 175 0.97 2.03 16.03
N ARG A 176 0.37 3.12 16.52
CA ARG A 176 -0.21 3.19 17.87
C ARG A 176 -1.32 2.16 18.06
N ASP A 177 -2.25 2.08 17.12
CA ASP A 177 -3.39 1.17 17.19
C ASP A 177 -2.93 -0.30 17.08
N ALA A 178 -1.99 -0.60 16.21
CA ALA A 178 -1.36 -1.91 16.13
C ALA A 178 -0.72 -2.31 17.47
N ARG A 179 -0.01 -1.41 18.14
CA ARG A 179 0.59 -1.65 19.46
C ARG A 179 -0.40 -1.87 20.60
N ALA A 180 -1.68 -1.57 20.42
CA ALA A 180 -2.71 -1.95 21.38
C ALA A 180 -2.92 -3.48 21.43
N ASP A 181 -2.60 -4.19 20.35
CA ASP A 181 -2.59 -5.65 20.31
C ASP A 181 -1.33 -6.21 20.98
N GLU A 182 -1.50 -7.20 21.88
CA GLU A 182 -0.39 -7.86 22.59
C GLU A 182 0.65 -8.48 21.65
N GLN A 183 0.22 -8.95 20.48
CA GLN A 183 1.12 -9.56 19.51
C GLN A 183 2.12 -8.55 18.92
N TRP A 184 1.73 -7.29 18.77
CA TRP A 184 2.57 -6.22 18.23
C TRP A 184 3.50 -5.58 19.24
N LYS A 185 3.20 -5.71 20.55
CA LYS A 185 4.01 -5.10 21.62
C LYS A 185 5.46 -5.55 21.64
N ALA A 186 5.74 -6.74 21.14
CA ALA A 186 7.09 -7.28 21.08
C ALA A 186 7.99 -6.59 20.04
N TRP A 187 7.41 -5.87 19.07
CA TRP A 187 8.14 -5.25 17.95
C TRP A 187 7.79 -3.76 17.78
N PRO A 188 8.07 -2.91 18.80
CA PRO A 188 7.67 -1.50 18.77
C PRO A 188 8.35 -0.66 17.71
N TRP A 189 9.36 -1.20 17.06
CA TRP A 189 10.13 -0.57 15.99
C TRP A 189 9.63 -0.90 14.58
N LEU A 190 8.69 -1.84 14.46
CA LEU A 190 8.09 -2.19 13.17
C LEU A 190 6.88 -1.32 12.92
N VAL A 191 6.90 -0.60 11.83
CA VAL A 191 5.87 0.34 11.43
C VAL A 191 5.18 -0.16 10.18
N PRO A 192 3.85 -0.34 10.18
CA PRO A 192 3.12 -0.72 8.99
C PRO A 192 3.17 0.39 7.93
N ILE A 193 3.50 0.03 6.70
CA ILE A 193 3.56 0.99 5.59
C ILE A 193 2.70 0.60 4.39
N PHE A 194 2.22 -0.64 4.34
CA PHE A 194 1.34 -1.07 3.25
C PHE A 194 0.48 -2.25 3.66
N ASP A 195 -0.82 -2.19 3.30
CA ASP A 195 -1.79 -3.26 3.47
C ASP A 195 -2.09 -3.92 2.12
N TRP A 196 -1.79 -5.22 2.02
CA TRP A 196 -2.08 -6.05 0.85
C TRP A 196 -3.52 -6.58 0.83
N GLY A 197 -4.26 -6.35 1.89
CA GLY A 197 -5.55 -7.00 2.16
C GLY A 197 -5.40 -8.37 2.84
N CYS A 198 -6.51 -8.93 3.27
CA CYS A 198 -6.57 -10.26 3.92
C CYS A 198 -5.55 -10.44 5.05
N THR A 199 -5.38 -9.40 5.89
CA THR A 199 -4.45 -9.39 7.04
C THR A 199 -2.94 -9.48 6.69
N ILE A 200 -2.57 -9.28 5.44
CA ILE A 200 -1.16 -9.26 5.02
C ILE A 200 -0.69 -7.81 4.96
N MET A 201 0.36 -7.47 5.70
CA MET A 201 0.91 -6.11 5.76
C MET A 201 2.41 -6.11 5.51
N SER A 202 2.90 -5.08 4.85
CA SER A 202 4.33 -4.76 4.81
C SER A 202 4.69 -3.79 5.92
N LEU A 203 5.75 -4.12 6.66
CA LEU A 203 6.25 -3.35 7.78
C LEU A 203 7.68 -2.91 7.49
N ILE A 204 8.07 -1.77 8.06
CA ILE A 204 9.44 -1.26 7.98
C ILE A 204 10.08 -1.27 9.36
N ASP A 205 11.32 -1.76 9.47
CA ASP A 205 12.10 -1.70 10.71
C ASP A 205 12.78 -0.33 10.82
N CYS A 206 12.27 0.52 11.70
CA CYS A 206 12.79 1.87 11.94
C CYS A 206 14.12 1.90 12.70
N ARG A 207 14.67 0.76 13.15
CA ARG A 207 16.03 0.68 13.73
C ARG A 207 17.09 0.48 12.67
N ASP A 208 16.69 -0.01 11.50
CA ASP A 208 17.59 -0.24 10.37
C ASP A 208 17.56 1.00 9.46
N PRO A 209 18.69 1.70 9.27
CA PRO A 209 18.73 2.89 8.43
C PRO A 209 18.36 2.58 6.96
N ASP A 210 18.58 1.36 6.49
CA ASP A 210 18.17 0.94 5.15
C ASP A 210 16.67 0.58 5.10
N GLY A 211 15.98 0.59 6.26
CA GLY A 211 14.56 0.29 6.36
C GLY A 211 14.25 -1.14 5.93
N ARG A 212 14.79 -2.12 6.66
CA ARG A 212 14.51 -3.54 6.39
C ARG A 212 13.02 -3.81 6.39
N MET A 213 12.54 -4.51 5.36
CA MET A 213 11.14 -4.84 5.20
C MET A 213 10.79 -6.16 5.90
N TRP A 214 9.65 -6.15 6.56
CA TRP A 214 9.02 -7.30 7.20
C TRP A 214 7.61 -7.47 6.68
N ALA A 215 7.04 -8.64 6.88
CA ALA A 215 5.63 -8.88 6.61
C ALA A 215 4.94 -9.41 7.85
N TRP A 216 3.69 -9.02 7.99
CA TRP A 216 2.75 -9.61 8.92
C TRP A 216 1.71 -10.39 8.13
N GLU A 217 1.45 -11.64 8.50
CA GLU A 217 0.45 -12.49 7.87
C GLU A 217 -0.25 -13.32 8.94
N GLU A 218 -1.57 -13.23 9.03
CA GLU A 218 -2.44 -14.01 9.92
C GLU A 218 -1.92 -14.13 11.38
N GLY A 219 -1.38 -13.04 11.92
CA GLY A 219 -0.82 -13.04 13.27
C GLY A 219 0.62 -13.58 13.37
N GLN A 220 1.31 -13.78 12.26
CA GLN A 220 2.71 -14.20 12.23
C GLN A 220 3.60 -13.11 11.65
N LEU A 221 4.69 -12.81 12.35
CA LEU A 221 5.72 -11.92 11.81
C LEU A 221 6.71 -12.74 10.98
N ILE A 222 6.77 -12.43 9.69
CA ILE A 222 7.73 -13.03 8.76
C ILE A 222 8.63 -11.97 8.15
N SER A 223 9.91 -12.25 7.98
CA SER A 223 10.77 -11.41 7.15
C SER A 223 10.42 -11.62 5.69
N LEU A 224 10.40 -10.55 4.90
CA LEU A 224 10.25 -10.69 3.45
C LEU A 224 11.36 -11.58 2.89
N PRO A 225 11.04 -12.47 1.93
CA PRO A 225 11.94 -13.58 1.54
C PRO A 225 13.33 -13.15 1.12
N GLN A 226 13.48 -11.97 0.57
CA GLN A 226 14.75 -11.46 0.08
C GLN A 226 15.46 -10.56 1.09
N ARG A 227 14.95 -10.45 2.31
CA ARG A 227 15.42 -9.48 3.30
C ARG A 227 15.51 -8.07 2.71
N GLN A 228 14.50 -7.72 1.92
CA GLN A 228 14.44 -6.47 1.20
C GLN A 228 14.60 -5.27 2.14
N THR A 229 15.33 -4.29 1.67
CA THR A 229 15.31 -2.94 2.21
C THR A 229 14.15 -2.14 1.60
N LEU A 230 13.84 -0.97 2.15
CA LEU A 230 12.86 -0.06 1.55
C LEU A 230 13.25 0.31 0.11
N THR A 231 14.54 0.52 -0.14
CA THR A 231 15.08 0.84 -1.47
C THR A 231 14.76 -0.27 -2.47
N GLU A 232 15.05 -1.53 -2.13
CA GLU A 232 14.76 -2.68 -2.98
C GLU A 232 13.25 -2.88 -3.19
N TRP A 233 12.46 -2.72 -2.13
CA TRP A 233 11.01 -2.86 -2.17
C TRP A 233 10.37 -1.82 -3.10
N LEU A 234 10.71 -0.54 -2.94
CA LEU A 234 10.26 0.53 -3.84
C LEU A 234 10.83 0.39 -5.25
N GLY A 235 12.06 -0.10 -5.39
CA GLY A 235 12.68 -0.39 -6.69
C GLY A 235 11.89 -1.45 -7.47
N LEU A 236 11.47 -2.53 -6.81
CA LEU A 236 10.60 -3.54 -7.42
C LEU A 236 9.23 -2.96 -7.80
N TRP A 237 8.67 -2.08 -6.97
CA TRP A 237 7.44 -1.40 -7.30
C TRP A 237 7.58 -0.48 -8.53
N LEU A 238 8.64 0.30 -8.62
CA LEU A 238 8.92 1.14 -9.79
C LEU A 238 8.98 0.33 -11.08
N GLN A 239 9.51 -0.90 -11.01
CA GLN A 239 9.61 -1.85 -12.11
C GLN A 239 8.30 -2.63 -12.37
N ALA A 240 7.23 -2.38 -11.63
CA ALA A 240 5.98 -3.16 -11.63
C ALA A 240 6.21 -4.67 -11.34
N ARG A 241 7.21 -4.99 -10.55
CA ARG A 241 7.62 -6.37 -10.16
C ARG A 241 7.37 -6.68 -8.70
N LEU A 242 6.90 -5.71 -7.92
CA LEU A 242 6.60 -5.92 -6.51
C LEU A 242 5.44 -6.90 -6.35
N MET A 243 5.64 -7.90 -5.50
CA MET A 243 4.70 -8.97 -5.21
C MET A 243 4.35 -8.98 -3.72
N PRO A 244 3.16 -9.48 -3.34
CA PRO A 244 2.84 -9.75 -1.95
C PRO A 244 3.86 -10.68 -1.29
N PRO A 245 4.07 -10.58 0.04
CA PRO A 245 5.09 -11.36 0.75
C PRO A 245 4.93 -12.87 0.69
N ASP A 246 3.72 -13.36 0.50
CA ASP A 246 3.37 -14.79 0.45
C ASP A 246 3.73 -15.48 -0.89
N GLY A 247 4.25 -14.72 -1.85
CA GLY A 247 4.58 -15.24 -3.18
C GLY A 247 3.37 -15.67 -4.00
N THR A 248 2.16 -15.46 -3.51
CA THR A 248 0.96 -15.67 -4.32
C THR A 248 0.86 -14.54 -5.34
N GLY A 249 1.00 -14.88 -6.60
CA GLY A 249 1.05 -13.93 -7.71
C GLY A 249 -0.22 -13.06 -7.82
N PRO A 250 -0.30 -12.17 -8.82
CA PRO A 250 -1.32 -11.12 -8.98
C PRO A 250 -2.78 -11.58 -9.01
N GLY A 251 -3.06 -12.83 -8.68
CA GLY A 251 -4.41 -13.39 -8.58
C GLY A 251 -5.23 -12.92 -7.37
N ILE A 252 -4.60 -12.38 -6.32
CA ILE A 252 -5.31 -11.94 -5.11
C ILE A 252 -5.93 -10.55 -5.26
N LEU A 253 -5.45 -9.73 -6.17
CA LEU A 253 -6.00 -8.40 -6.45
C LEU A 253 -7.24 -8.45 -7.36
N ARG A 254 -8.01 -9.53 -7.37
CA ARG A 254 -9.38 -9.45 -7.86
C ARG A 254 -10.19 -8.71 -6.83
N GLY A 255 -10.56 -7.46 -7.16
CA GLY A 255 -11.45 -6.64 -6.37
C GLY A 255 -12.74 -7.37 -6.00
N THR A 256 -12.66 -8.13 -4.96
CA THR A 256 -13.81 -8.63 -4.21
C THR A 256 -13.69 -8.02 -2.83
N SER A 257 -14.37 -6.88 -2.66
CA SER A 257 -14.94 -6.54 -1.36
C SER A 257 -15.67 -7.78 -0.87
N GLY A 258 -15.03 -8.54 -0.01
CA GLY A 258 -15.63 -9.76 0.50
C GLY A 258 -14.60 -10.67 1.16
N CYS A 259 -14.09 -10.24 2.32
CA CYS A 259 -13.85 -11.14 3.44
C CYS A 259 -14.95 -10.97 4.45
#